data_22ed6d0e19781edfbdad497513c63672
#
_entry.id   22ed6d0e19781edfbdad497513c63672
#
_cell.length_a   1.000
_cell.length_b   1.000
_cell.length_c   1.000
_cell.angle_alpha   90.00
_cell.angle_beta   90.00
_cell.angle_gamma   90.00
#
_symmetry.space_group_name_H-M   'P 1'
#
loop_
_entity.id
_entity.type
_entity.pdbx_description
1 polymer ?
#
loop_
_entity_poly.entity_id
_entity_poly.type
_entity_poly.pdbx_seq_one_letter_code
_entity_poly.pdbx_strand_id
1 'polypeptide(L)'
;DTRGAVWNFPVMKKGTFKTSIRIPEGSEEVYLLLNDRWMNPSDTVARHECMYEVKLDRKKLGIRDNKWHEVTIFWDLKQKNAPARIQVDGKKRNLRLNLKRPTLHGISYAHFMACPADENPGIYVEWVKASK
;
A
#
# COMPACT_ATOMS: atom_id res chain seq x y z
N ASP A 1 -2.42 18.23 -3.80
CA ASP A 1 -1.44 17.83 -2.80
C ASP A 1 -1.86 16.62 -2.01
N THR A 2 -0.87 15.90 -1.52
CA THR A 2 -1.09 14.70 -0.71
C THR A 2 -0.23 14.77 0.55
N ARG A 3 -0.64 14.00 1.56
CA ARG A 3 0.19 13.73 2.73
C ARG A 3 0.58 12.27 2.69
N GLY A 4 1.75 11.96 3.23
CA GLY A 4 2.13 10.57 3.26
C GLY A 4 3.39 10.30 4.03
N ALA A 5 3.73 9.02 4.06
CA ALA A 5 4.94 8.53 4.68
C ALA A 5 5.53 7.41 3.83
N VAL A 6 6.83 7.24 3.93
CA VAL A 6 7.56 6.25 3.15
C VAL A 6 8.39 5.39 4.08
N TRP A 7 8.35 4.08 3.87
CA TRP A 7 9.23 3.13 4.54
C TRP A 7 10.13 2.44 3.52
N ASN A 8 11.41 2.32 3.86
CA ASN A 8 12.40 1.58 3.09
C ASN A 8 12.66 0.24 3.76
N PHE A 9 12.81 -0.81 2.97
CA PHE A 9 13.17 -2.15 3.46
C PHE A 9 14.07 -2.84 2.44
N PRO A 10 14.73 -3.96 2.81
CA PRO A 10 15.58 -4.68 1.86
C PRO A 10 14.81 -5.13 0.61
N VAL A 11 15.41 -4.94 -0.54
CA VAL A 11 14.77 -5.24 -1.83
C VAL A 11 14.44 -6.72 -1.96
N MET A 12 13.23 -7.03 -2.44
CA MET A 12 12.75 -8.40 -2.60
C MET A 12 11.96 -8.57 -3.89
N LYS A 13 12.31 -9.59 -4.67
CA LYS A 13 11.52 -9.99 -5.85
C LYS A 13 10.27 -10.80 -5.45
N LYS A 14 10.33 -11.46 -4.32
CA LYS A 14 9.20 -12.17 -3.71
C LYS A 14 9.16 -11.80 -2.24
N GLY A 15 8.02 -11.39 -1.76
CA GLY A 15 7.94 -10.94 -0.37
C GLY A 15 6.52 -10.68 0.10
N THR A 16 6.48 -10.25 1.35
CA THR A 16 5.26 -9.89 2.06
C THR A 16 5.47 -8.56 2.77
N PHE A 17 4.54 -7.65 2.59
CA PHE A 17 4.48 -6.41 3.36
C PHE A 17 3.25 -6.46 4.24
N LYS A 18 3.45 -6.27 5.54
CA LYS A 18 2.37 -6.28 6.53
C LYS A 18 2.40 -4.99 7.33
N THR A 19 1.23 -4.44 7.61
CA THR A 19 1.12 -3.18 8.35
C THR A 19 -0.16 -3.16 9.19
N SER A 20 -0.09 -2.49 10.33
CA SER A 20 -1.26 -2.20 11.16
C SER A 20 -1.65 -0.74 10.96
N ILE A 21 -2.86 -0.50 10.52
CA ILE A 21 -3.35 0.82 10.15
C ILE A 21 -4.70 1.12 10.81
N ARG A 22 -4.97 2.41 10.95
CA ARG A 22 -6.29 2.91 11.35
C ARG A 22 -6.64 4.10 10.48
N ILE A 23 -7.80 4.04 9.83
CA ILE A 23 -8.28 5.11 8.97
C ILE A 23 -9.37 5.86 9.72
N PRO A 24 -9.16 7.13 10.09
CA PRO A 24 -10.18 7.91 10.79
C PRO A 24 -11.41 8.15 9.92
N GLU A 25 -12.54 8.32 10.58
CA GLU A 25 -13.74 8.82 9.91
C GLU A 25 -13.43 10.14 9.20
N GLY A 26 -13.93 10.30 7.99
CA GLY A 26 -13.69 11.49 7.18
C GLY A 26 -12.51 11.39 6.23
N SER A 27 -11.65 10.38 6.37
CA SER A 27 -10.60 10.11 5.38
C SER A 27 -11.23 9.48 4.15
N GLU A 28 -11.13 10.13 3.00
CA GLU A 28 -11.78 9.65 1.78
C GLU A 28 -10.87 8.79 0.93
N GLU A 29 -9.75 9.34 0.49
CA GLU A 29 -8.82 8.65 -0.41
C GLU A 29 -7.52 8.36 0.31
N VAL A 30 -7.29 7.09 0.62
CA VAL A 30 -6.06 6.61 1.24
C VAL A 30 -5.51 5.50 0.38
N TYR A 31 -4.20 5.55 0.10
CA TYR A 31 -3.52 4.61 -0.78
C TYR A 31 -2.31 4.01 -0.10
N LEU A 32 -2.06 2.75 -0.39
CA LEU A 32 -0.82 2.07 -0.08
C LEU A 32 -0.16 1.67 -1.39
N LEU A 33 1.08 2.11 -1.59
CA LEU A 33 1.83 1.86 -2.81
C LEU A 33 3.08 1.05 -2.49
N LEU A 34 3.39 0.08 -3.33
CA LEU A 34 4.66 -0.65 -3.26
C LEU A 34 5.52 -0.27 -4.47
N ASN A 35 6.80 -0.05 -4.22
CA ASN A 35 7.69 0.48 -5.24
C ASN A 35 9.13 -0.01 -5.08
N ASP A 36 9.93 0.18 -6.14
CA ASP A 36 11.35 -0.15 -6.15
C ASP A 36 12.25 1.07 -5.89
N ARG A 37 11.64 2.25 -5.68
CA ARG A 37 12.36 3.51 -5.46
C ARG A 37 11.57 4.43 -4.55
N TRP A 38 12.28 5.36 -3.93
CA TRP A 38 11.64 6.43 -3.19
C TRP A 38 10.92 7.37 -4.15
N MET A 39 9.70 7.76 -3.76
CA MET A 39 8.95 8.80 -4.44
C MET A 39 8.38 9.75 -3.39
N ASN A 40 8.22 11.01 -3.77
CA ASN A 40 7.69 12.01 -2.84
C ASN A 40 6.22 11.69 -2.51
N PRO A 41 5.89 11.36 -1.25
CA PRO A 41 4.51 11.00 -0.90
C PRO A 41 3.55 12.19 -0.90
N SER A 42 4.04 13.41 -1.03
CA SER A 42 3.16 14.58 -1.19
C SER A 42 2.87 14.90 -2.66
N ASP A 43 3.37 14.08 -3.58
CA ASP A 43 3.16 14.26 -5.02
C ASP A 43 2.31 13.10 -5.56
N THR A 44 1.20 13.42 -6.23
CA THR A 44 0.31 12.43 -6.81
C THR A 44 0.98 11.57 -7.90
N VAL A 45 2.09 12.01 -8.44
CA VAL A 45 2.88 11.25 -9.41
C VAL A 45 3.28 9.86 -8.88
N ALA A 46 3.47 9.74 -7.56
CA ALA A 46 3.81 8.47 -6.94
C ALA A 46 2.77 7.39 -7.23
N ARG A 47 1.49 7.74 -7.29
CA ARG A 47 0.41 6.80 -7.60
C ARG A 47 0.47 6.29 -9.03
N HIS A 48 0.93 7.13 -9.95
CA HIS A 48 0.99 6.76 -11.36
C HIS A 48 2.22 5.92 -11.70
N GLU A 49 3.30 6.09 -10.97
CA GLU A 49 4.58 5.47 -11.27
C GLU A 49 5.00 4.35 -10.32
N CYS A 50 4.18 4.01 -9.34
CA CYS A 50 4.46 2.89 -8.45
C CYS A 50 4.29 1.54 -9.17
N MET A 51 4.80 0.48 -8.54
CA MET A 51 4.66 -0.88 -9.10
C MET A 51 3.30 -1.47 -8.78
N TYR A 52 2.84 -1.34 -7.54
CA TYR A 52 1.49 -1.75 -7.13
C TYR A 52 0.82 -0.61 -6.39
N GLU A 53 -0.43 -0.39 -6.71
CA GLU A 53 -1.26 0.59 -6.03
C GLU A 53 -2.48 -0.11 -5.45
N VAL A 54 -2.75 0.11 -4.17
CA VAL A 54 -4.00 -0.30 -3.56
C VAL A 54 -4.67 0.89 -2.91
N LYS A 55 -5.89 1.17 -3.35
CA LYS A 55 -6.77 2.09 -2.64
C LYS A 55 -7.33 1.34 -1.43
N LEU A 56 -7.14 1.91 -0.25
CA LEU A 56 -7.65 1.31 0.99
C LEU A 56 -9.14 1.60 1.11
N ASP A 57 -9.90 0.98 0.23
CA ASP A 57 -11.35 1.14 0.12
C ASP A 57 -12.02 0.37 1.26
N ARG A 58 -12.83 1.06 2.05
CA ARG A 58 -13.45 0.48 3.23
C ARG A 58 -14.37 -0.69 2.88
N LYS A 59 -15.18 -0.50 1.84
CA LYS A 59 -16.17 -1.50 1.45
C LYS A 59 -15.51 -2.73 0.83
N LYS A 60 -14.60 -2.53 -0.11
CA LYS A 60 -13.93 -3.64 -0.79
C LYS A 60 -13.02 -4.44 0.12
N LEU A 61 -12.40 -3.79 1.10
CA LEU A 61 -11.43 -4.42 1.99
C LEU A 61 -11.98 -4.75 3.38
N GLY A 62 -13.22 -4.37 3.65
CA GLY A 62 -13.81 -4.60 4.97
C GLY A 62 -13.15 -3.78 6.07
N ILE A 63 -12.65 -2.59 5.73
CA ILE A 63 -12.00 -1.69 6.68
C ILE A 63 -13.09 -0.81 7.30
N ARG A 64 -13.09 -0.74 8.64
CA ARG A 64 -14.02 0.11 9.40
C ARG A 64 -13.31 1.37 9.86
N ASP A 65 -14.02 2.50 9.81
CA ASP A 65 -13.50 3.76 10.33
C ASP A 65 -13.09 3.64 11.79
N ASN A 66 -11.98 4.27 12.13
CA ASN A 66 -11.47 4.38 13.50
C ASN A 66 -11.09 3.04 14.15
N LYS A 67 -10.94 1.97 13.37
CA LYS A 67 -10.53 0.65 13.85
C LYS A 67 -9.17 0.28 13.30
N TRP A 68 -8.37 -0.41 14.11
CA TRP A 68 -7.09 -0.96 13.66
C TRP A 68 -7.33 -2.20 12.82
N HIS A 69 -6.63 -2.26 11.70
CA HIS A 69 -6.68 -3.41 10.79
C HIS A 69 -5.27 -3.78 10.37
N GLU A 70 -5.05 -5.07 10.18
CA GLU A 70 -3.81 -5.59 9.63
C GLU A 70 -3.98 -5.81 8.14
N VAL A 71 -3.18 -5.13 7.34
CA VAL A 71 -3.18 -5.26 5.87
C VAL A 71 -1.91 -5.99 5.46
N THR A 72 -2.05 -7.03 4.67
CA THR A 72 -0.92 -7.83 4.17
C THR A 72 -0.98 -7.89 2.66
N ILE A 73 0.14 -7.60 2.00
CA ILE A 73 0.28 -7.70 0.55
C ILE A 73 1.40 -8.69 0.25
N PHE A 74 1.10 -9.66 -0.62
CA PHE A 74 2.04 -10.67 -1.09
C PHE A 74 2.36 -10.42 -2.56
N TRP A 75 3.63 -10.46 -2.93
CA TRP A 75 4.03 -10.38 -4.32
C TRP A 75 5.08 -11.44 -4.66
N ASP A 76 5.09 -11.82 -5.94
CA ASP A 76 6.11 -12.67 -6.52
C ASP A 76 6.32 -12.22 -7.97
N LEU A 77 7.38 -11.44 -8.19
CA LEU A 77 7.65 -10.84 -9.49
C LEU A 77 8.08 -11.86 -10.55
N LYS A 78 8.35 -13.09 -10.15
CA LYS A 78 8.69 -14.19 -11.07
C LYS A 78 7.46 -14.87 -11.66
N GLN A 79 6.29 -14.66 -11.07
CA GLN A 79 5.05 -15.23 -11.59
C GLN A 79 4.61 -14.49 -12.86
N LYS A 80 3.93 -15.21 -13.73
CA LYS A 80 3.36 -14.61 -14.94
C LYS A 80 2.41 -13.47 -14.55
N ASN A 81 2.60 -12.30 -15.18
CA ASN A 81 1.86 -11.07 -14.90
C ASN A 81 2.04 -10.54 -13.47
N ALA A 82 2.77 -11.25 -12.63
CA ALA A 82 3.12 -10.86 -11.26
C ALA A 82 2.00 -10.15 -10.50
N PRO A 83 0.79 -10.73 -10.38
CA PRO A 83 -0.26 -10.10 -9.59
C PRO A 83 0.09 -10.15 -8.11
N ALA A 84 -0.24 -9.09 -7.37
CA ALA A 84 -0.13 -9.12 -5.92
C ALA A 84 -1.47 -9.48 -5.30
N ARG A 85 -1.42 -10.05 -4.10
CA ARG A 85 -2.59 -10.47 -3.34
C ARG A 85 -2.67 -9.69 -2.05
N ILE A 86 -3.88 -9.42 -1.59
CA ILE A 86 -4.12 -8.65 -0.38
C ILE A 86 -4.99 -9.43 0.60
N GLN A 87 -4.62 -9.32 1.88
CA GLN A 87 -5.42 -9.81 3.01
C GLN A 87 -5.66 -8.66 3.98
N VAL A 88 -6.82 -8.65 4.60
CA VAL A 88 -7.14 -7.72 5.69
C VAL A 88 -7.61 -8.55 6.88
N ASP A 89 -6.94 -8.38 8.02
CA ASP A 89 -7.19 -9.14 9.25
C ASP A 89 -7.15 -10.65 9.02
N GLY A 90 -6.19 -11.08 8.19
CA GLY A 90 -6.01 -12.48 7.85
C GLY A 90 -6.99 -13.04 6.82
N LYS A 91 -7.94 -12.23 6.35
CA LYS A 91 -8.93 -12.68 5.35
C LYS A 91 -8.51 -12.25 3.95
N LYS A 92 -8.46 -13.21 3.04
CA LYS A 92 -8.20 -12.94 1.64
C LYS A 92 -9.27 -12.03 1.06
N ARG A 93 -8.85 -10.98 0.37
CA ARG A 93 -9.76 -10.06 -0.32
C ARG A 93 -9.72 -10.29 -1.81
N ASN A 94 -10.86 -10.21 -2.44
CA ASN A 94 -11.02 -10.45 -3.86
C ASN A 94 -10.71 -9.17 -4.64
N LEU A 95 -9.51 -8.66 -4.44
CA LEU A 95 -9.01 -7.47 -5.12
C LEU A 95 -7.71 -7.84 -5.79
N ARG A 96 -7.69 -7.76 -7.12
CA ARG A 96 -6.49 -8.01 -7.90
C ARG A 96 -5.64 -6.76 -7.96
N LEU A 97 -4.38 -6.88 -7.56
CA LEU A 97 -3.40 -5.83 -7.71
C LEU A 97 -2.52 -6.15 -8.91
N ASN A 98 -2.67 -5.36 -9.96
CA ASN A 98 -1.89 -5.55 -11.18
C ASN A 98 -0.53 -4.86 -11.05
N LEU A 99 0.51 -5.51 -11.56
CA LEU A 99 1.82 -4.89 -11.67
C LEU A 99 1.73 -3.77 -12.72
N LYS A 100 2.00 -2.54 -12.31
CA LYS A 100 1.87 -1.38 -13.20
C LYS A 100 3.10 -1.14 -14.06
N ARG A 101 4.27 -1.56 -13.58
CA ARG A 101 5.51 -1.49 -14.34
C ARG A 101 6.53 -2.51 -13.81
N PRO A 102 7.45 -2.96 -14.67
CA PRO A 102 8.48 -3.91 -14.26
C PRO A 102 9.57 -3.24 -13.43
N THR A 103 10.40 -4.08 -12.80
CA THR A 103 11.60 -3.66 -12.08
C THR A 103 12.71 -4.69 -12.31
N LEU A 104 13.95 -4.22 -12.27
CA LEU A 104 15.12 -5.10 -12.35
C LEU A 104 15.47 -5.73 -11.01
N HIS A 105 15.11 -5.07 -9.90
CA HIS A 105 15.62 -5.43 -8.58
C HIS A 105 14.57 -6.01 -7.63
N GLY A 106 13.37 -5.49 -7.65
CA GLY A 106 12.32 -5.90 -6.73
C GLY A 106 11.74 -4.71 -5.99
N ILE A 107 10.95 -5.01 -4.97
CA ILE A 107 10.26 -4.01 -4.16
C ILE A 107 11.06 -3.74 -2.90
N SER A 108 11.24 -2.46 -2.56
CA SER A 108 12.00 -2.02 -1.40
C SER A 108 11.38 -0.81 -0.68
N TYR A 109 10.23 -0.32 -1.14
CA TYR A 109 9.56 0.84 -0.56
C TYR A 109 8.06 0.63 -0.44
N ALA A 110 7.50 1.12 0.65
CA ALA A 110 6.06 1.26 0.82
C ALA A 110 5.73 2.73 1.08
N HIS A 111 4.73 3.23 0.35
CA HIS A 111 4.26 4.61 0.49
C HIS A 111 2.81 4.59 0.96
N PHE A 112 2.51 5.37 1.99
CA PHE A 112 1.14 5.66 2.39
C PHE A 112 0.81 7.07 1.96
N MET A 113 -0.33 7.26 1.31
CA MET A 113 -0.75 8.57 0.80
C MET A 113 -2.22 8.81 1.11
N ALA A 114 -2.51 10.04 1.54
CA ALA A 114 -3.88 10.50 1.76
C ALA A 114 -4.13 11.73 0.87
N CYS A 115 -5.24 11.73 0.15
CA CYS A 115 -5.62 12.78 -0.80
C CYS A 115 -7.09 13.17 -0.58
N PRO A 116 -7.44 14.46 -0.63
CA PRO A 116 -6.54 15.61 -0.64
C PRO A 116 -5.94 15.89 0.75
N ALA A 117 -4.81 16.60 0.78
CA ALA A 117 -4.06 16.82 2.01
C ALA A 117 -4.79 17.68 3.05
N ASP A 118 -5.48 18.73 2.60
CA ASP A 118 -6.00 19.75 3.51
C ASP A 118 -7.22 19.30 4.33
N GLU A 119 -8.09 18.49 3.76
CA GLU A 119 -9.34 18.09 4.39
C GLU A 119 -9.35 16.64 4.85
N ASN A 120 -8.39 15.86 4.41
CA ASN A 120 -8.32 14.44 4.69
C ASN A 120 -7.60 14.21 6.02
N PRO A 121 -8.25 13.60 7.04
CA PRO A 121 -7.57 13.31 8.31
C PRO A 121 -6.40 12.34 8.16
N GLY A 122 -6.30 11.63 7.04
CA GLY A 122 -5.15 10.80 6.75
C GLY A 122 -5.30 9.37 7.23
N ILE A 123 -4.20 8.81 7.67
CA ILE A 123 -4.10 7.43 8.11
C ILE A 123 -3.11 7.36 9.28
N TYR A 124 -3.41 6.50 10.24
CA TYR A 124 -2.47 6.16 11.30
C TYR A 124 -1.82 4.82 10.98
N VAL A 125 -0.50 4.77 11.11
CA VAL A 125 0.28 3.55 10.91
C VAL A 125 0.94 3.20 12.22
N GLU A 126 0.63 2.03 12.77
CA GLU A 126 1.20 1.58 14.04
C GLU A 126 2.56 0.92 13.83
N TRP A 127 2.65 0.04 12.84
CA TRP A 127 3.89 -0.63 12.49
C TRP A 127 3.85 -1.14 11.06
N VAL A 128 5.03 -1.39 10.53
CA VAL A 128 5.22 -2.03 9.21
C VAL A 128 6.23 -3.16 9.36
N LYS A 129 6.09 -4.19 8.54
CA LYS A 129 7.01 -5.32 8.48
C LYS A 129 7.09 -5.83 7.05
N ALA A 130 8.31 -5.96 6.54
CA ALA A 130 8.54 -6.57 5.24
C ALA A 130 9.38 -7.82 5.43
N SER A 131 9.01 -8.92 4.78
CA SER A 131 9.71 -10.20 4.92
C SER A 131 9.57 -11.04 3.65
N LYS A 132 10.50 -11.98 3.50
CA LYS A 132 10.43 -12.96 2.42
C LYS A 132 9.35 -14.00 2.66
#